data_bfda0ce81ee7b64fdbaf639fdb75ee85
#
_entry.id   bfda0ce81ee7b64fdbaf639fdb75ee85
#
_cell.length_a   1.000
_cell.length_b   1.000
_cell.length_c   1.000
_cell.angle_alpha   90.00
_cell.angle_beta   90.00
_cell.angle_gamma   90.00
#
_symmetry.space_group_name_H-M   'P 1'
#
loop_
_entity.id
_entity.type
_entity.pdbx_description
1 polymer ?
#
loop_
_entity_poly.entity_id
_entity_poly.type
_entity_poly.pdbx_seq_one_letter_code
_entity_poly.pdbx_strand_id
1 'polypeptide(L)'
;MQPNSNNIVVLRAEEEWQRAGAYSVRIQGMNRQHHISLREEFDEHDGDGTKYIVLLDAGYPVATCRFFETTPGHVTLGRVVVLPEYRGRKLGVMAVCEAEKWIAECGYSVIDIESRVEAVQFYEKLGYARVDDSVVRSGVFDCIRMRKPLSAK
;
A
#
# COMPACT_ATOMS: atom_id res chain seq x y z
N MET A 1 -14.19 -14.73 -18.95
CA MET A 1 -15.06 -14.11 -17.92
C MET A 1 -14.21 -13.20 -17.06
N GLN A 2 -14.56 -11.92 -16.99
CA GLN A 2 -13.82 -11.02 -16.14
C GLN A 2 -14.14 -11.33 -14.67
N PRO A 3 -13.14 -11.39 -13.79
CA PRO A 3 -13.41 -11.55 -12.37
C PRO A 3 -14.31 -10.41 -11.90
N ASN A 4 -15.38 -10.75 -11.25
CA ASN A 4 -16.30 -9.78 -10.71
C ASN A 4 -15.71 -9.19 -9.43
N SER A 5 -15.77 -7.86 -9.27
CA SER A 5 -15.30 -7.18 -8.06
C SER A 5 -16.01 -7.71 -6.80
N ASN A 6 -17.19 -8.33 -6.95
CA ASN A 6 -17.93 -8.93 -5.84
C ASN A 6 -17.23 -10.13 -5.20
N ASN A 7 -16.20 -10.70 -5.86
CA ASN A 7 -15.45 -11.83 -5.33
C ASN A 7 -14.17 -11.38 -4.61
N ILE A 8 -13.93 -10.09 -4.54
CA ILE A 8 -12.73 -9.57 -3.86
C ILE A 8 -13.00 -9.50 -2.36
N VAL A 9 -12.12 -10.14 -1.60
CA VAL A 9 -12.15 -10.09 -0.14
C VAL A 9 -10.99 -9.23 0.32
N VAL A 10 -11.27 -8.24 1.17
CA VAL A 10 -10.24 -7.36 1.73
C VAL A 10 -9.94 -7.83 3.14
N LEU A 11 -8.68 -8.14 3.41
CA LEU A 11 -8.26 -8.67 4.70
C LEU A 11 -7.18 -7.80 5.34
N ARG A 12 -7.28 -7.66 6.65
CA ARG A 12 -6.18 -7.17 7.48
C ARG A 12 -5.34 -8.38 7.84
N ALA A 13 -4.07 -8.40 7.45
CA ALA A 13 -3.25 -9.58 7.64
C ALA A 13 -2.87 -9.77 9.12
N GLU A 14 -3.34 -10.83 9.71
CA GLU A 14 -3.06 -11.20 11.09
C GLU A 14 -2.36 -12.56 11.19
N GLU A 15 -2.55 -13.41 10.18
CA GLU A 15 -1.98 -14.75 10.12
C GLU A 15 -0.85 -14.82 9.09
N GLU A 16 0.02 -15.80 9.24
CA GLU A 16 1.19 -15.94 8.36
C GLU A 16 0.82 -16.11 6.89
N TRP A 17 -0.24 -16.88 6.59
CA TRP A 17 -0.64 -17.07 5.19
C TRP A 17 -1.12 -15.77 4.56
N GLN A 18 -1.72 -14.87 5.35
CA GLN A 18 -2.16 -13.55 4.88
C GLN A 18 -0.96 -12.66 4.60
N ARG A 19 0.03 -12.65 5.49
CA ARG A 19 1.28 -11.92 5.25
C ARG A 19 2.02 -12.48 4.04
N ALA A 20 2.05 -13.80 3.90
CA ALA A 20 2.64 -14.44 2.73
C ALA A 20 1.93 -13.99 1.44
N GLY A 21 0.61 -13.84 1.49
CA GLY A 21 -0.16 -13.32 0.36
C GLY A 21 0.26 -11.90 -0.01
N ALA A 22 0.40 -11.03 0.97
CA ALA A 22 0.86 -9.66 0.74
C ALA A 22 2.26 -9.65 0.11
N TYR A 23 3.19 -10.46 0.61
CA TYR A 23 4.54 -10.57 0.06
C TYR A 23 4.52 -11.11 -1.37
N SER A 24 3.67 -12.10 -1.64
CA SER A 24 3.52 -12.70 -2.96
C SER A 24 3.12 -11.66 -4.01
N VAL A 25 2.18 -10.77 -3.66
CA VAL A 25 1.75 -9.69 -4.57
C VAL A 25 2.91 -8.75 -4.87
N ARG A 26 3.71 -8.40 -3.87
CA ARG A 26 4.87 -7.52 -4.06
C ARG A 26 5.90 -8.17 -4.97
N ILE A 27 6.16 -9.45 -4.77
CA ILE A 27 7.12 -10.20 -5.59
C ILE A 27 6.67 -10.24 -7.05
N GLN A 28 5.41 -10.56 -7.28
CA GLN A 28 4.87 -10.65 -8.64
C GLN A 28 4.68 -9.29 -9.29
N GLY A 29 4.20 -8.31 -8.53
CA GLY A 29 3.83 -6.99 -9.06
C GLY A 29 4.97 -5.98 -9.11
N MET A 30 6.04 -6.18 -8.37
CA MET A 30 7.16 -5.25 -8.29
C MET A 30 8.49 -5.88 -8.65
N ASN A 31 8.90 -6.92 -7.93
CA ASN A 31 10.22 -7.50 -8.17
C ASN A 31 10.39 -8.00 -9.60
N ARG A 32 9.40 -8.74 -10.09
CA ARG A 32 9.46 -9.30 -11.44
C ARG A 32 9.25 -8.26 -12.52
N GLN A 33 8.41 -7.24 -12.27
CA GLN A 33 8.10 -6.20 -13.26
C GLN A 33 9.22 -5.19 -13.43
N HIS A 34 9.95 -4.88 -12.37
CA HIS A 34 10.96 -3.81 -12.36
C HIS A 34 12.39 -4.32 -12.12
N HIS A 35 12.59 -5.64 -12.11
CA HIS A 35 13.89 -6.25 -11.84
C HIS A 35 14.50 -5.80 -10.51
N ILE A 36 13.67 -5.70 -9.48
CA ILE A 36 14.08 -5.34 -8.13
C ILE A 36 14.37 -6.63 -7.36
N SER A 37 15.51 -6.68 -6.66
CA SER A 37 15.83 -7.86 -5.85
C SER A 37 14.91 -7.92 -4.63
N LEU A 38 14.77 -9.11 -4.06
CA LEU A 38 14.01 -9.28 -2.82
C LEU A 38 14.59 -8.43 -1.68
N ARG A 39 15.92 -8.34 -1.63
CA ARG A 39 16.60 -7.57 -0.59
C ARG A 39 16.32 -6.08 -0.68
N GLU A 40 16.12 -5.56 -1.88
CA GLU A 40 15.76 -4.16 -2.08
C GLU A 40 14.27 -3.91 -1.78
N GLU A 41 13.41 -4.87 -2.12
CA GLU A 41 11.96 -4.73 -1.92
C GLU A 41 11.59 -4.87 -0.45
N PHE A 42 12.14 -5.89 0.24
CA PHE A 42 11.87 -6.16 1.65
C PHE A 42 12.93 -5.45 2.48
N ASP A 43 12.50 -4.52 3.31
CA ASP A 43 13.40 -3.63 4.04
C ASP A 43 13.20 -3.75 5.55
N GLU A 44 13.84 -2.87 6.31
CA GLU A 44 13.79 -2.87 7.77
C GLU A 44 12.39 -2.62 8.32
N HIS A 45 11.47 -2.13 7.49
CA HIS A 45 10.09 -1.89 7.90
C HIS A 45 9.21 -3.11 7.71
N ASP A 46 9.71 -4.19 7.10
CA ASP A 46 8.95 -5.44 7.03
C ASP A 46 9.18 -6.26 8.29
N GLY A 47 8.15 -6.94 8.73
CA GLY A 47 8.22 -7.78 9.91
C GLY A 47 7.33 -7.26 11.04
N ASP A 48 7.78 -7.43 12.28
CA ASP A 48 7.00 -7.07 13.46
C ASP A 48 6.74 -5.57 13.51
N GLY A 49 5.49 -5.20 13.83
CA GLY A 49 5.08 -3.80 13.94
C GLY A 49 4.56 -3.20 12.65
N THR A 50 4.78 -3.84 11.52
CA THR A 50 4.20 -3.40 10.24
C THR A 50 2.91 -4.14 9.99
N LYS A 51 1.90 -3.41 9.52
CA LYS A 51 0.59 -3.97 9.22
C LYS A 51 0.36 -4.02 7.73
N TYR A 52 -0.25 -5.10 7.28
CA TYR A 52 -0.47 -5.38 5.86
C TYR A 52 -1.95 -5.55 5.57
N ILE A 53 -2.38 -4.99 4.43
CA ILE A 53 -3.68 -5.27 3.83
C ILE A 53 -3.42 -6.21 2.66
N VAL A 54 -4.27 -7.22 2.49
CA VAL A 54 -4.20 -8.10 1.34
C VAL A 54 -5.60 -8.28 0.77
N LEU A 55 -5.70 -8.20 -0.54
CA LEU A 55 -6.95 -8.44 -1.26
C LEU A 55 -6.84 -9.78 -1.96
N LEU A 56 -7.89 -10.60 -1.81
CA LEU A 56 -7.96 -11.92 -2.42
C LEU A 56 -9.06 -11.97 -3.46
N ASP A 57 -8.79 -12.63 -4.57
CA ASP A 57 -9.79 -13.01 -5.56
C ASP A 57 -9.88 -14.54 -5.56
N ALA A 58 -11.01 -15.07 -5.14
CA ALA A 58 -11.24 -16.51 -5.02
C ALA A 58 -10.11 -17.21 -4.25
N GLY A 59 -9.60 -16.55 -3.19
CA GLY A 59 -8.54 -17.07 -2.34
C GLY A 59 -7.13 -16.76 -2.79
N TYR A 60 -6.93 -16.12 -3.95
CA TYR A 60 -5.60 -15.77 -4.45
C TYR A 60 -5.28 -14.30 -4.19
N PRO A 61 -4.09 -13.99 -3.67
CA PRO A 61 -3.71 -12.61 -3.39
C PRO A 61 -3.46 -11.82 -4.68
N VAL A 62 -4.10 -10.66 -4.80
CA VAL A 62 -4.08 -9.86 -6.03
C VAL A 62 -3.70 -8.40 -5.81
N ALA A 63 -3.76 -7.92 -4.57
CA ALA A 63 -3.38 -6.55 -4.23
C ALA A 63 -2.95 -6.47 -2.77
N THR A 64 -2.16 -5.48 -2.44
CA THR A 64 -1.67 -5.29 -1.07
C THR A 64 -1.25 -3.85 -0.83
N CYS A 65 -1.14 -3.47 0.43
CA CYS A 65 -0.40 -2.31 0.89
C CYS A 65 0.05 -2.57 2.32
N ARG A 66 0.96 -1.74 2.83
CA ARG A 66 1.44 -1.84 4.22
C ARG A 66 1.48 -0.46 4.86
N PHE A 67 1.44 -0.43 6.19
CA PHE A 67 1.73 0.79 6.92
C PHE A 67 2.44 0.48 8.23
N PHE A 68 3.21 1.45 8.68
CA PHE A 68 3.97 1.34 9.93
C PHE A 68 4.11 2.72 10.58
N GLU A 69 4.23 2.73 11.91
CA GLU A 69 4.42 3.97 12.66
C GLU A 69 5.82 4.53 12.40
N THR A 70 5.90 5.85 12.22
CA THR A 70 7.19 6.56 12.05
C THR A 70 7.49 7.44 13.24
N THR A 71 6.57 8.34 13.59
CA THR A 71 6.66 9.20 14.76
C THR A 71 5.32 9.13 15.48
N PRO A 72 5.22 9.57 16.76
CA PRO A 72 3.93 9.51 17.45
C PRO A 72 2.81 10.17 16.65
N GLY A 73 1.73 9.43 16.41
CA GLY A 73 0.58 9.90 15.66
C GLY A 73 0.70 9.80 14.14
N HIS A 74 1.86 9.48 13.62
CA HIS A 74 2.13 9.41 12.17
C HIS A 74 2.44 8.00 11.74
N VAL A 75 1.90 7.61 10.58
CA VAL A 75 2.27 6.36 9.92
C VAL A 75 2.72 6.66 8.48
N THR A 76 3.55 5.78 7.96
CA THR A 76 3.86 5.75 6.54
C THR A 76 3.09 4.59 5.91
N LEU A 77 2.31 4.91 4.90
CA LEU A 77 1.60 3.94 4.06
C LEU A 77 2.39 3.78 2.76
N GLY A 78 2.57 2.56 2.34
CA GLY A 78 3.30 2.31 1.10
C GLY A 78 3.13 0.91 0.58
N ARG A 79 4.01 0.56 -0.36
CA ARG A 79 3.97 -0.76 -1.02
C ARG A 79 2.57 -1.09 -1.53
N VAL A 80 1.89 -0.09 -2.11
CA VAL A 80 0.58 -0.30 -2.75
C VAL A 80 0.83 -0.96 -4.09
N VAL A 81 0.47 -2.20 -4.21
CA VAL A 81 0.74 -3.01 -5.40
C VAL A 81 -0.51 -3.77 -5.80
N VAL A 82 -0.82 -3.74 -7.09
CA VAL A 82 -1.89 -4.55 -7.70
C VAL A 82 -1.24 -5.37 -8.80
N LEU A 83 -1.58 -6.66 -8.87
CA LEU A 83 -1.08 -7.51 -9.95
C LEU A 83 -1.47 -6.91 -11.31
N PRO A 84 -0.58 -6.99 -12.32
CA PRO A 84 -0.84 -6.35 -13.62
C PRO A 84 -2.20 -6.69 -14.23
N GLU A 85 -2.60 -7.96 -14.18
CA GLU A 85 -3.86 -8.42 -14.76
C GLU A 85 -5.10 -7.94 -13.99
N TYR A 86 -4.91 -7.36 -12.80
CA TYR A 86 -6.00 -6.84 -11.96
C TYR A 86 -6.05 -5.31 -11.91
N ARG A 87 -5.18 -4.64 -12.65
CA ARG A 87 -5.16 -3.17 -12.69
C ARG A 87 -6.40 -2.62 -13.39
N GLY A 88 -6.78 -1.39 -13.03
CA GLY A 88 -7.95 -0.74 -13.60
C GLY A 88 -9.27 -1.13 -12.97
N ARG A 89 -9.26 -1.85 -11.86
CA ARG A 89 -10.47 -2.33 -11.16
C ARG A 89 -10.61 -1.73 -9.76
N LYS A 90 -9.87 -0.66 -9.47
CA LYS A 90 -9.91 0.07 -8.20
C LYS A 90 -9.48 -0.76 -6.99
N LEU A 91 -8.70 -1.83 -7.19
CA LEU A 91 -8.22 -2.63 -6.06
C LEU A 91 -7.22 -1.86 -5.19
N GLY A 92 -6.39 -1.01 -5.81
CA GLY A 92 -5.50 -0.13 -5.05
C GLY A 92 -6.27 0.83 -4.14
N VAL A 93 -7.38 1.37 -4.63
CA VAL A 93 -8.27 2.23 -3.82
C VAL A 93 -8.83 1.43 -2.65
N MET A 94 -9.29 0.21 -2.89
CA MET A 94 -9.84 -0.64 -1.83
C MET A 94 -8.80 -0.93 -0.75
N ALA A 95 -7.56 -1.23 -1.16
CA ALA A 95 -6.48 -1.50 -0.23
C ALA A 95 -6.16 -0.28 0.63
N VAL A 96 -6.00 0.88 0.02
CA VAL A 96 -5.69 2.13 0.73
C VAL A 96 -6.84 2.51 1.67
N CYS A 97 -8.09 2.40 1.22
CA CYS A 97 -9.25 2.75 2.06
C CYS A 97 -9.33 1.87 3.30
N GLU A 98 -9.07 0.58 3.17
CA GLU A 98 -9.07 -0.31 4.34
C GLU A 98 -7.91 0.01 5.27
N ALA A 99 -6.74 0.32 4.73
CA ALA A 99 -5.60 0.74 5.53
C ALA A 99 -5.92 2.02 6.31
N GLU A 100 -6.58 2.99 5.67
CA GLU A 100 -6.96 4.25 6.33
C GLU A 100 -7.92 4.01 7.49
N LYS A 101 -8.88 3.11 7.31
CA LYS A 101 -9.79 2.73 8.41
C LYS A 101 -9.03 2.12 9.58
N TRP A 102 -8.14 1.20 9.29
CA TRP A 102 -7.34 0.54 10.31
C TRP A 102 -6.43 1.53 11.03
N ILE A 103 -5.78 2.42 10.28
CA ILE A 103 -4.92 3.47 10.82
C ILE A 103 -5.71 4.36 11.79
N ALA A 104 -6.91 4.78 11.39
CA ALA A 104 -7.77 5.61 12.24
C ALA A 104 -8.19 4.86 13.52
N GLU A 105 -8.52 3.58 13.40
CA GLU A 105 -8.89 2.74 14.56
C GLU A 105 -7.71 2.58 15.52
N CYS A 106 -6.48 2.60 15.01
CA CYS A 106 -5.28 2.54 15.84
C CYS A 106 -4.96 3.87 16.54
N GLY A 107 -5.68 4.94 16.21
CA GLY A 107 -5.48 6.25 16.86
C GLY A 107 -4.48 7.17 16.19
N TYR A 108 -3.97 6.83 15.02
CA TYR A 108 -3.06 7.69 14.28
C TYR A 108 -3.80 8.84 13.61
N SER A 109 -3.13 9.99 13.46
CA SER A 109 -3.76 11.21 12.95
C SER A 109 -3.26 11.66 11.59
N VAL A 110 -2.12 11.16 11.13
CA VAL A 110 -1.51 11.60 9.87
C VAL A 110 -0.95 10.40 9.11
N ILE A 111 -1.23 10.36 7.81
CA ILE A 111 -0.67 9.37 6.91
C ILE A 111 0.29 10.05 5.95
N ASP A 112 1.53 9.58 5.92
CA ASP A 112 2.55 10.01 4.97
C ASP A 112 2.77 8.93 3.92
N ILE A 113 3.00 9.36 2.68
CA ILE A 113 3.26 8.46 1.54
C ILE A 113 4.42 9.02 0.74
N GLU A 114 5.32 8.14 0.30
CA GLU A 114 6.28 8.44 -0.75
C GLU A 114 5.70 7.89 -2.06
N SER A 115 5.04 8.75 -2.83
CA SER A 115 4.38 8.34 -4.08
C SER A 115 5.37 8.37 -5.22
N ARG A 116 5.42 7.29 -6.00
CA ARG A 116 6.10 7.37 -7.30
C ARG A 116 5.49 8.53 -8.08
N VAL A 117 6.33 9.22 -8.85
CA VAL A 117 5.91 10.41 -9.61
C VAL A 117 4.66 10.08 -10.46
N GLU A 118 4.62 8.89 -11.08
CA GLU A 118 3.50 8.48 -11.93
C GLU A 118 2.21 8.22 -11.17
N ALA A 119 2.28 8.02 -9.86
CA ALA A 119 1.12 7.67 -9.02
C ALA A 119 0.54 8.85 -8.24
N VAL A 120 1.10 10.04 -8.39
CA VAL A 120 0.67 11.22 -7.62
C VAL A 120 -0.83 11.50 -7.78
N GLN A 121 -1.35 11.43 -9.00
CA GLN A 121 -2.77 11.68 -9.23
C GLN A 121 -3.66 10.65 -8.55
N PHE A 122 -3.23 9.41 -8.47
CA PHE A 122 -3.95 8.36 -7.76
C PHE A 122 -4.16 8.76 -6.29
N TYR A 123 -3.10 9.22 -5.63
CA TYR A 123 -3.19 9.62 -4.22
C TYR A 123 -3.92 10.96 -4.03
N GLU A 124 -3.77 11.89 -4.97
CA GLU A 124 -4.51 13.15 -4.90
C GLU A 124 -6.02 12.91 -4.89
N LYS A 125 -6.49 11.97 -5.69
CA LYS A 125 -7.91 11.60 -5.73
C LYS A 125 -8.39 10.99 -4.41
N LEU A 126 -7.48 10.44 -3.62
CA LEU A 126 -7.79 9.87 -2.31
C LEU A 126 -7.65 10.89 -1.18
N GLY A 127 -7.33 12.13 -1.49
CA GLY A 127 -7.25 13.20 -0.50
C GLY A 127 -5.86 13.52 0.00
N TYR A 128 -4.83 12.95 -0.62
CA TYR A 128 -3.44 13.25 -0.26
C TYR A 128 -2.96 14.50 -0.99
N ALA A 129 -2.15 15.30 -0.32
CA ALA A 129 -1.55 16.50 -0.92
C ALA A 129 -0.03 16.39 -0.84
N ARG A 130 0.64 17.00 -1.82
CA ARG A 130 2.09 17.07 -1.81
C ARG A 130 2.56 17.86 -0.60
N VAL A 131 3.60 17.36 0.07
CA VAL A 131 4.23 18.08 1.18
C VAL A 131 5.04 19.25 0.63
N ASP A 132 5.74 19.01 -0.48
CA ASP A 132 6.49 20.02 -1.22
C ASP A 132 6.68 19.53 -2.66
N ASP A 133 7.40 20.29 -3.49
CA ASP A 133 7.64 19.93 -4.88
C ASP A 133 8.94 19.14 -5.07
N SER A 134 9.64 18.79 -3.98
CA SER A 134 10.90 18.06 -4.06
C SER A 134 10.67 16.63 -4.51
N VAL A 135 11.54 16.16 -5.40
CA VAL A 135 11.60 14.76 -5.79
C VAL A 135 12.64 14.07 -4.93
N VAL A 136 12.24 12.98 -4.28
CA VAL A 136 13.17 12.19 -3.44
C VAL A 136 13.34 10.81 -4.08
N ARG A 137 14.54 10.25 -3.91
CA ARG A 137 14.82 8.90 -4.41
C ARG A 137 14.44 7.89 -3.33
N SER A 138 13.54 6.98 -3.65
CA SER A 138 13.16 5.89 -2.76
C SER A 138 13.41 4.58 -3.48
N GLY A 139 14.44 3.85 -3.06
CA GLY A 139 14.88 2.66 -3.78
C GLY A 139 15.28 3.01 -5.21
N VAL A 140 14.60 2.40 -6.18
CA VAL A 140 14.87 2.62 -7.61
C VAL A 140 13.93 3.65 -8.25
N PHE A 141 13.06 4.28 -7.46
CA PHE A 141 12.03 5.18 -7.98
C PHE A 141 12.22 6.61 -7.52
N ASP A 142 11.86 7.55 -8.39
CA ASP A 142 11.69 8.94 -8.03
C ASP A 142 10.31 9.13 -7.44
N CYS A 143 10.22 9.75 -6.27
CA CYS A 143 9.00 9.87 -5.49
C CYS A 143 8.72 11.30 -5.04
N ILE A 144 7.45 11.58 -4.83
CA ILE A 144 6.96 12.82 -4.24
C ILE A 144 6.39 12.46 -2.87
N ARG A 145 6.77 13.21 -1.85
CA ARG A 145 6.20 13.03 -0.50
C ARG A 145 4.81 13.64 -0.46
N MET A 146 3.86 12.87 0.05
CA MET A 146 2.45 13.28 0.16
C MET A 146 1.94 13.00 1.56
N ARG A 147 0.90 13.70 1.95
CA ARG A 147 0.34 13.59 3.30
C ARG A 147 -1.16 13.76 3.29
N LYS A 148 -1.82 13.02 4.17
CA LYS A 148 -3.24 13.17 4.43
C LYS A 148 -3.47 13.19 5.94
N PRO A 149 -3.94 14.32 6.51
CA PRO A 149 -4.39 14.32 7.89
C PRO A 149 -5.73 13.58 7.98
N LEU A 150 -5.91 12.79 9.04
CA LEU A 150 -7.16 12.12 9.29
C LEU A 150 -8.06 13.05 10.11
N SER A 151 -9.35 13.06 9.75
CA SER A 151 -10.32 13.87 10.48
C SER A 151 -10.44 13.38 11.91
N ALA A 152 -10.33 14.29 12.87
CA ALA A 152 -10.66 14.00 14.26
C ALA A 152 -12.17 13.76 14.36
N LYS A 153 -12.56 12.68 15.00
CA LYS A 153 -13.95 12.43 15.34
C LYS A 153 -14.22 12.81 16.77
#